data_07c0854d3ecd8a63c208ab4ca7fbbcb3
#
_entry.id   07c0854d3ecd8a63c208ab4ca7fbbcb3
#
_cell.length_a   1.000
_cell.length_b   1.000
_cell.length_c   1.000
_cell.angle_alpha   90.00
_cell.angle_beta   90.00
_cell.angle_gamma   90.00
#
_symmetry.space_group_name_H-M   'P 1'
#
loop_
_entity.id
_entity.type
_entity.pdbx_description
1 polymer ?
#
loop_
_entity_poly.entity_id
_entity_poly.type
_entity_poly.pdbx_seq_one_letter_code
_entity_poly.pdbx_strand_id
1 'polypeptide(L)'
;MPKNRRMKSVKTELVKKAREAMLAAVQLYNNPQVTFKAESFITLAIIGWTYLLHAYYRSNGIDYRYYHYAGKRKIYDKTKYGAYKHWELERCLTEKDCPLDGDSITNLRFLIGIRHEIEHQMTDKIDEFLSAKLQACALNFDFYICKLFGDKYNLSRELSLAIQFSPLTPEQRDALHENSHITSNVKNFVVAFEDVLSEEAL
;
A
#
# COMPACT_ATOMS: atom_id res chain seq x y z
N MET A 1 -24.16 11.03 35.93
CA MET A 1 -24.58 10.32 34.73
C MET A 1 -23.36 10.17 33.82
N PRO A 2 -22.97 8.96 33.39
CA PRO A 2 -21.83 8.81 32.48
C PRO A 2 -22.18 9.43 31.12
N LYS A 3 -21.36 10.38 30.64
CA LYS A 3 -21.47 10.94 29.29
C LYS A 3 -21.34 9.80 28.27
N ASN A 4 -22.41 9.52 27.54
CA ASN A 4 -22.39 8.61 26.40
C ASN A 4 -21.26 9.06 25.43
N ARG A 5 -20.14 8.35 25.41
CA ARG A 5 -19.09 8.53 24.41
C ARG A 5 -19.73 8.27 23.06
N ARG A 6 -19.97 9.31 22.25
CA ARG A 6 -20.40 9.15 20.86
C ARG A 6 -19.43 8.17 20.20
N MET A 7 -19.95 7.02 19.76
CA MET A 7 -19.18 6.05 18.97
C MET A 7 -18.58 6.81 17.79
N LYS A 8 -17.25 6.79 17.66
CA LYS A 8 -16.58 7.37 16.50
C LYS A 8 -17.13 6.72 15.25
N SER A 9 -17.34 7.51 14.18
CA SER A 9 -17.84 6.93 12.93
C SER A 9 -16.82 5.91 12.40
N VAL A 10 -17.29 4.80 11.81
CA VAL A 10 -16.44 3.76 11.19
C VAL A 10 -15.47 4.38 10.19
N LYS A 11 -15.90 5.42 9.44
CA LYS A 11 -15.01 6.20 8.55
C LYS A 11 -13.81 6.78 9.31
N THR A 12 -14.06 7.47 10.41
CA THR A 12 -12.98 8.09 11.21
C THR A 12 -12.02 7.05 11.79
N GLU A 13 -12.53 5.89 12.14
CA GLU A 13 -11.69 4.78 12.61
C GLU A 13 -10.84 4.20 11.49
N LEU A 14 -11.39 4.02 10.28
CA LEU A 14 -10.64 3.55 9.11
C LEU A 14 -9.51 4.52 8.74
N VAL A 15 -9.76 5.84 8.73
CA VAL A 15 -8.71 6.83 8.46
C VAL A 15 -7.60 6.75 9.49
N LYS A 16 -7.93 6.56 10.78
CA LYS A 16 -6.92 6.39 11.82
C LYS A 16 -6.10 5.13 11.62
N LYS A 17 -6.74 4.00 11.36
CA LYS A 17 -6.07 2.73 11.08
C LYS A 17 -5.16 2.83 9.85
N ALA A 18 -5.62 3.51 8.80
CA ALA A 18 -4.83 3.78 7.61
C ALA A 18 -3.55 4.55 7.93
N ARG A 19 -3.70 5.64 8.71
CA ARG A 19 -2.58 6.48 9.15
C ARG A 19 -1.59 5.72 10.03
N GLU A 20 -2.09 5.02 11.04
CA GLU A 20 -1.26 4.24 11.96
C GLU A 20 -0.50 3.13 11.24
N ALA A 21 -1.12 2.44 10.27
CA ALA A 21 -0.45 1.42 9.48
C ALA A 21 0.70 2.01 8.64
N MET A 22 0.50 3.17 7.99
CA MET A 22 1.57 3.80 7.21
C MET A 22 2.68 4.36 8.11
N LEU A 23 2.36 4.96 9.24
CA LEU A 23 3.36 5.37 10.23
C LEU A 23 4.21 4.20 10.69
N ALA A 24 3.58 3.07 11.02
CA ALA A 24 4.28 1.86 11.43
C ALA A 24 5.17 1.32 10.29
N ALA A 25 4.70 1.35 9.03
CA ALA A 25 5.48 0.96 7.87
C ALA A 25 6.79 1.76 7.78
N VAL A 26 6.68 3.10 7.84
CA VAL A 26 7.84 3.98 7.76
C VAL A 26 8.78 3.82 8.96
N GLN A 27 8.24 3.71 10.17
CA GLN A 27 9.04 3.52 11.37
C GLN A 27 9.82 2.19 11.35
N LEU A 28 9.19 1.11 10.88
CA LEU A 28 9.87 -0.19 10.72
C LEU A 28 10.97 -0.12 9.66
N TYR A 29 10.70 0.55 8.53
CA TYR A 29 11.70 0.71 7.48
C TYR A 29 12.94 1.48 7.97
N ASN A 30 12.73 2.51 8.79
CA ASN A 30 13.81 3.34 9.34
C ASN A 30 14.50 2.72 10.56
N ASN A 31 13.99 1.61 11.09
CA ASN A 31 14.58 0.96 12.25
C ASN A 31 15.79 0.11 11.85
N PRO A 32 17.02 0.43 12.33
CA PRO A 32 18.21 -0.34 12.00
C PRO A 32 18.22 -1.77 12.55
N GLN A 33 17.37 -2.08 13.52
CA GLN A 33 17.25 -3.40 14.11
C GLN A 33 16.34 -4.35 13.30
N VAL A 34 15.61 -3.83 12.32
CA VAL A 34 14.74 -4.64 11.45
C VAL A 34 15.53 -5.09 10.24
N THR A 35 15.57 -6.39 9.99
CA THR A 35 16.30 -6.98 8.85
C THR A 35 15.47 -6.95 7.57
N PHE A 36 14.20 -7.36 7.64
CA PHE A 36 13.30 -7.43 6.46
C PHE A 36 12.44 -6.15 6.36
N LYS A 37 13.10 -5.03 6.05
CA LYS A 37 12.47 -3.70 6.08
C LYS A 37 11.47 -3.50 4.97
N ALA A 38 11.83 -3.83 3.73
CA ALA A 38 10.97 -3.68 2.57
C ALA A 38 9.71 -4.54 2.69
N GLU A 39 9.83 -5.80 3.07
CA GLU A 39 8.70 -6.72 3.26
C GLU A 39 7.71 -6.21 4.30
N SER A 40 8.26 -5.79 5.45
CA SER A 40 7.46 -5.23 6.56
C SER A 40 6.76 -3.93 6.13
N PHE A 41 7.48 -3.04 5.44
CA PHE A 41 6.92 -1.82 4.89
C PHE A 41 5.78 -2.11 3.93
N ILE A 42 6.02 -2.95 2.91
CA ILE A 42 5.05 -3.27 1.85
C ILE A 42 3.76 -3.83 2.46
N THR A 43 3.89 -4.77 3.40
CA THR A 43 2.74 -5.38 4.06
C THR A 43 1.89 -4.34 4.79
N LEU A 44 2.50 -3.48 5.59
CA LEU A 44 1.79 -2.45 6.34
C LEU A 44 1.26 -1.33 5.43
N ALA A 45 2.00 -0.96 4.39
CA ALA A 45 1.56 0.03 3.41
C ALA A 45 0.31 -0.44 2.66
N ILE A 46 0.26 -1.70 2.20
CA ILE A 46 -0.92 -2.29 1.56
C ILE A 46 -2.14 -2.23 2.51
N ILE A 47 -1.95 -2.55 3.78
CA ILE A 47 -3.02 -2.44 4.80
C ILE A 47 -3.46 -0.97 4.96
N GLY A 48 -2.50 -0.04 5.03
CA GLY A 48 -2.76 1.39 5.16
C GLY A 48 -3.58 1.93 3.99
N TRP A 49 -3.16 1.65 2.75
CA TRP A 49 -3.87 2.05 1.55
C TRP A 49 -5.26 1.41 1.44
N THR A 50 -5.40 0.14 1.81
CA THR A 50 -6.70 -0.53 1.84
C THR A 50 -7.68 0.20 2.77
N TYR A 51 -7.26 0.53 3.99
CA TYR A 51 -8.11 1.27 4.92
C TYR A 51 -8.41 2.69 4.45
N LEU A 52 -7.46 3.37 3.79
CA LEU A 52 -7.66 4.71 3.23
C LEU A 52 -8.76 4.69 2.16
N LEU A 53 -8.67 3.76 1.21
CA LEU A 53 -9.66 3.60 0.15
C LEU A 53 -11.02 3.14 0.69
N HIS A 54 -11.06 2.24 1.66
CA HIS A 54 -12.32 1.88 2.33
C HIS A 54 -12.98 3.08 3.03
N ALA A 55 -12.19 3.95 3.67
CA ALA A 55 -12.71 5.17 4.27
C ALA A 55 -13.29 6.12 3.23
N TYR A 56 -12.60 6.25 2.09
CA TYR A 56 -13.06 7.06 0.95
C TYR A 56 -14.35 6.50 0.35
N TYR A 57 -14.39 5.22 0.00
CA TYR A 57 -15.60 4.58 -0.56
C TYR A 57 -16.77 4.71 0.38
N ARG A 58 -16.56 4.48 1.68
CA ARG A 58 -17.60 4.66 2.68
C ARG A 58 -18.12 6.09 2.77
N SER A 59 -17.24 7.11 2.61
CA SER A 59 -17.66 8.50 2.63
C SER A 59 -18.46 8.91 1.40
N ASN A 60 -18.27 8.20 0.29
CA ASN A 60 -18.97 8.44 -0.97
C ASN A 60 -20.13 7.47 -1.23
N GLY A 61 -20.53 6.66 -0.23
CA GLY A 61 -21.65 5.73 -0.35
C GLY A 61 -21.37 4.52 -1.25
N ILE A 62 -20.10 4.27 -1.59
CA ILE A 62 -19.68 3.13 -2.41
C ILE A 62 -19.58 1.89 -1.54
N ASP A 63 -20.25 0.81 -1.96
CA ASP A 63 -20.25 -0.46 -1.25
C ASP A 63 -19.04 -1.30 -1.65
N TYR A 64 -18.03 -1.35 -0.80
CA TYR A 64 -16.77 -2.06 -1.00
C TYR A 64 -16.75 -3.47 -0.39
N ARG A 65 -17.93 -4.10 -0.22
CA ARG A 65 -18.07 -5.50 0.20
C ARG A 65 -18.10 -6.42 -1.00
N TYR A 66 -17.52 -7.60 -0.87
CA TYR A 66 -17.68 -8.64 -1.85
C TYR A 66 -19.11 -9.20 -1.83
N TYR A 67 -19.63 -9.50 -3.00
CA TYR A 67 -20.93 -10.11 -3.17
C TYR A 67 -20.98 -10.95 -4.45
N HIS A 68 -21.94 -11.84 -4.50
CA HIS A 68 -22.33 -12.58 -5.70
C HIS A 68 -23.85 -12.54 -5.88
N TYR A 69 -24.30 -12.93 -7.06
CA TYR A 69 -25.73 -13.04 -7.33
C TYR A 69 -26.19 -14.52 -7.29
N ALA A 70 -27.24 -14.80 -6.52
CA ALA A 70 -27.98 -16.04 -6.58
C ALA A 70 -29.33 -15.74 -7.27
N GLY A 71 -29.38 -16.01 -8.58
CA GLY A 71 -30.47 -15.56 -9.43
C GLY A 71 -30.51 -14.03 -9.50
N LYS A 72 -31.62 -13.42 -9.07
CA LYS A 72 -31.78 -11.95 -9.03
C LYS A 72 -31.37 -11.32 -7.68
N ARG A 73 -31.03 -12.14 -6.68
CA ARG A 73 -30.74 -11.66 -5.31
C ARG A 73 -29.25 -11.42 -5.12
N LYS A 74 -28.89 -10.22 -4.68
CA LYS A 74 -27.52 -9.86 -4.25
C LYS A 74 -27.25 -10.47 -2.87
N ILE A 75 -26.22 -11.29 -2.74
CA ILE A 75 -25.77 -11.93 -1.49
C ILE A 75 -24.36 -11.47 -1.19
N TYR A 76 -24.14 -10.93 0.01
CA TYR A 76 -22.83 -10.50 0.47
C TYR A 76 -22.00 -11.66 1.01
N ASP A 77 -20.75 -11.71 0.61
CA ASP A 77 -19.79 -12.71 1.07
C ASP A 77 -19.42 -12.47 2.53
N LYS A 78 -19.35 -13.55 3.29
CA LYS A 78 -19.03 -13.52 4.72
C LYS A 78 -17.90 -14.49 5.05
N THR A 79 -17.20 -14.19 6.13
CA THR A 79 -16.27 -15.12 6.77
C THR A 79 -17.05 -16.26 7.46
N LYS A 80 -16.34 -17.30 7.88
CA LYS A 80 -16.91 -18.41 8.64
C LYS A 80 -17.70 -17.94 9.89
N TYR A 81 -17.32 -16.81 10.46
CA TYR A 81 -17.94 -16.25 11.67
C TYR A 81 -18.92 -15.11 11.41
N GLY A 82 -19.32 -14.89 10.14
CA GLY A 82 -20.40 -13.98 9.78
C GLY A 82 -19.98 -12.54 9.46
N ALA A 83 -18.71 -12.17 9.59
CA ALA A 83 -18.22 -10.85 9.19
C ALA A 83 -18.24 -10.71 7.66
N TYR A 84 -18.63 -9.54 7.14
CA TYR A 84 -18.57 -9.27 5.70
C TYR A 84 -17.13 -9.25 5.20
N LYS A 85 -16.89 -9.85 4.02
CA LYS A 85 -15.63 -9.71 3.29
C LYS A 85 -15.62 -8.38 2.56
N HIS A 86 -14.52 -7.65 2.69
CA HIS A 86 -14.31 -6.36 2.04
C HIS A 86 -13.23 -6.49 0.96
N TRP A 87 -13.25 -5.57 -0.02
CA TRP A 87 -12.27 -5.55 -1.09
C TRP A 87 -10.85 -5.44 -0.55
N GLU A 88 -9.96 -6.20 -1.10
CA GLU A 88 -8.52 -6.03 -0.96
C GLU A 88 -8.03 -4.88 -1.86
N LEU A 89 -6.77 -4.47 -1.68
CA LEU A 89 -6.23 -3.27 -2.33
C LEU A 89 -6.38 -3.33 -3.84
N GLU A 90 -5.98 -4.43 -4.51
CA GLU A 90 -6.08 -4.54 -5.97
C GLU A 90 -7.51 -4.30 -6.46
N ARG A 91 -8.51 -4.88 -5.79
CA ARG A 91 -9.91 -4.63 -6.16
C ARG A 91 -10.32 -3.17 -5.92
N CYS A 92 -9.79 -2.53 -4.89
CA CYS A 92 -10.03 -1.09 -4.66
C CYS A 92 -9.45 -0.25 -5.81
N LEU A 93 -8.24 -0.57 -6.30
CA LEU A 93 -7.59 0.17 -7.38
C LEU A 93 -8.31 0.05 -8.74
N THR A 94 -9.07 -1.01 -8.96
CA THR A 94 -9.83 -1.24 -10.20
C THR A 94 -11.21 -0.58 -10.20
N GLU A 95 -11.63 0.03 -9.10
CA GLU A 95 -12.94 0.70 -9.03
C GLU A 95 -12.91 2.00 -9.83
N LYS A 96 -13.94 2.23 -10.66
CA LYS A 96 -14.06 3.42 -11.53
C LYS A 96 -14.00 4.76 -10.77
N ASP A 97 -14.47 4.75 -9.53
CA ASP A 97 -14.48 5.93 -8.66
C ASP A 97 -13.26 5.95 -7.70
N CYS A 98 -12.17 5.26 -8.07
CA CYS A 98 -10.91 5.31 -7.32
C CYS A 98 -10.34 6.74 -7.35
N PRO A 99 -9.98 7.33 -6.20
CA PRO A 99 -9.53 8.73 -6.15
C PRO A 99 -8.09 8.95 -6.56
N LEU A 100 -7.34 7.86 -6.82
CA LEU A 100 -5.90 7.90 -7.11
C LEU A 100 -5.64 8.17 -8.59
N ASP A 101 -4.52 8.81 -8.87
CA ASP A 101 -4.00 8.95 -10.24
C ASP A 101 -3.33 7.66 -10.74
N GLY A 102 -3.00 7.64 -12.04
CA GLY A 102 -2.39 6.49 -12.70
C GLY A 102 -1.06 6.09 -12.10
N ASP A 103 -0.20 7.06 -11.79
CA ASP A 103 1.14 6.82 -11.26
C ASP A 103 1.08 6.19 -9.87
N SER A 104 0.19 6.71 -9.01
CA SER A 104 -0.04 6.14 -7.68
C SER A 104 -0.60 4.73 -7.76
N ILE A 105 -1.54 4.46 -8.68
CA ILE A 105 -2.09 3.12 -8.91
C ILE A 105 -0.98 2.18 -9.38
N THR A 106 -0.15 2.60 -10.31
CA THR A 106 0.96 1.82 -10.86
C THR A 106 2.00 1.49 -9.78
N ASN A 107 2.37 2.46 -8.95
CA ASN A 107 3.25 2.23 -7.80
C ASN A 107 2.67 1.18 -6.84
N LEU A 108 1.38 1.26 -6.53
CA LEU A 108 0.72 0.31 -5.62
C LEU A 108 0.63 -1.09 -6.23
N ARG A 109 0.35 -1.21 -7.53
CA ARG A 109 0.36 -2.50 -8.24
C ARG A 109 1.74 -3.14 -8.24
N PHE A 110 2.79 -2.33 -8.42
CA PHE A 110 4.16 -2.81 -8.25
C PHE A 110 4.36 -3.41 -6.85
N LEU A 111 3.96 -2.70 -5.78
CA LEU A 111 4.13 -3.20 -4.41
C LEU A 111 3.30 -4.45 -4.12
N ILE A 112 2.10 -4.57 -4.70
CA ILE A 112 1.28 -5.78 -4.58
C ILE A 112 1.97 -6.96 -5.28
N GLY A 113 2.48 -6.73 -6.49
CA GLY A 113 3.17 -7.77 -7.26
C GLY A 113 4.47 -8.23 -6.58
N ILE A 114 5.35 -7.30 -6.20
CA ILE A 114 6.62 -7.65 -5.57
C ILE A 114 6.42 -8.39 -4.24
N ARG A 115 5.36 -8.06 -3.48
CA ARG A 115 5.01 -8.78 -2.26
C ARG A 115 4.83 -10.28 -2.51
N HIS A 116 4.14 -10.67 -3.57
CA HIS A 116 3.93 -12.08 -3.91
C HIS A 116 5.25 -12.78 -4.27
N GLU A 117 6.19 -12.04 -4.89
CA GLU A 117 7.48 -12.60 -5.30
C GLU A 117 8.45 -12.79 -4.13
N ILE A 118 8.37 -11.94 -3.09
CA ILE A 118 9.31 -11.97 -1.96
C ILE A 118 8.79 -12.75 -0.75
N GLU A 119 7.49 -13.03 -0.64
CA GLU A 119 6.84 -13.60 0.56
C GLU A 119 7.46 -14.93 1.02
N HIS A 120 8.10 -15.68 0.12
CA HIS A 120 8.71 -16.98 0.37
C HIS A 120 10.19 -17.07 -0.04
N GLN A 121 10.86 -15.94 -0.22
CA GLN A 121 12.23 -15.85 -0.70
C GLN A 121 13.14 -15.17 0.32
N MET A 122 14.43 -15.51 0.31
CA MET A 122 15.44 -14.76 1.06
C MET A 122 15.83 -13.49 0.30
N THR A 123 15.58 -12.31 0.89
CA THR A 123 15.67 -11.01 0.19
C THR A 123 16.49 -9.95 0.94
N ASP A 124 17.53 -10.37 1.65
CA ASP A 124 18.32 -9.52 2.57
C ASP A 124 18.84 -8.21 1.96
N LYS A 125 18.92 -8.12 0.63
CA LYS A 125 19.48 -6.94 -0.07
C LYS A 125 18.48 -6.22 -0.97
N ILE A 126 17.20 -6.57 -0.92
CA ILE A 126 16.19 -5.95 -1.78
C ILE A 126 15.82 -4.53 -1.33
N ASP A 127 16.10 -4.19 -0.07
CA ASP A 127 15.73 -2.91 0.53
C ASP A 127 16.27 -1.71 -0.25
N GLU A 128 17.53 -1.80 -0.71
CA GLU A 128 18.16 -0.73 -1.49
C GLU A 128 17.49 -0.51 -2.84
N PHE A 129 17.11 -1.59 -3.52
CA PHE A 129 16.51 -1.53 -4.86
C PHE A 129 15.06 -1.06 -4.85
N LEU A 130 14.33 -1.32 -3.77
CA LEU A 130 12.93 -0.90 -3.64
C LEU A 130 12.78 0.51 -3.05
N SER A 131 13.83 1.11 -2.53
CA SER A 131 13.78 2.35 -1.75
C SER A 131 12.99 3.47 -2.42
N ALA A 132 13.22 3.75 -3.70
CA ALA A 132 12.50 4.80 -4.43
C ALA A 132 11.00 4.53 -4.56
N LYS A 133 10.61 3.28 -4.83
CA LYS A 133 9.19 2.88 -4.93
C LYS A 133 8.48 2.93 -3.58
N LEU A 134 9.19 2.57 -2.49
CA LEU A 134 8.67 2.66 -1.13
C LEU A 134 8.50 4.12 -0.69
N GLN A 135 9.45 4.98 -1.04
CA GLN A 135 9.34 6.42 -0.80
C GLN A 135 8.14 7.03 -1.52
N ALA A 136 8.01 6.75 -2.83
CA ALA A 136 6.86 7.22 -3.60
C ALA A 136 5.55 6.77 -2.97
N CYS A 137 5.45 5.52 -2.52
CA CYS A 137 4.28 5.00 -1.82
C CYS A 137 3.94 5.81 -0.56
N ALA A 138 4.92 6.12 0.29
CA ALA A 138 4.71 6.88 1.53
C ALA A 138 4.32 8.34 1.26
N LEU A 139 4.99 9.01 0.30
CA LEU A 139 4.70 10.39 -0.07
C LEU A 139 3.31 10.52 -0.72
N ASN A 140 2.96 9.61 -1.62
CA ASN A 140 1.63 9.56 -2.22
C ASN A 140 0.56 9.32 -1.15
N PHE A 141 0.82 8.43 -0.19
CA PHE A 141 -0.12 8.20 0.91
C PHE A 141 -0.36 9.47 1.73
N ASP A 142 0.70 10.19 2.10
CA ASP A 142 0.58 11.44 2.86
C ASP A 142 -0.20 12.50 2.08
N PHE A 143 0.08 12.64 0.79
CA PHE A 143 -0.67 13.51 -0.10
C PHE A 143 -2.17 13.15 -0.14
N TYR A 144 -2.49 11.87 -0.36
CA TYR A 144 -3.90 11.45 -0.49
C TYR A 144 -4.67 11.47 0.82
N ILE A 145 -4.07 11.10 1.95
CA ILE A 145 -4.77 11.18 3.24
C ILE A 145 -5.11 12.63 3.59
N CYS A 146 -4.22 13.57 3.28
CA CYS A 146 -4.48 15.01 3.44
C CYS A 146 -5.54 15.51 2.47
N LYS A 147 -5.41 15.19 1.18
CA LYS A 147 -6.37 15.59 0.13
C LYS A 147 -7.78 15.09 0.40
N LEU A 148 -7.95 13.86 0.87
CA LEU A 148 -9.25 13.22 1.05
C LEU A 148 -9.88 13.48 2.43
N PHE A 149 -9.07 13.70 3.47
CA PHE A 149 -9.57 13.76 4.86
C PHE A 149 -9.06 14.96 5.66
N GLY A 150 -8.16 15.75 5.08
CA GLY A 150 -7.63 17.00 5.62
C GLY A 150 -6.28 16.87 6.32
N ASP A 151 -5.57 17.99 6.41
CA ASP A 151 -4.17 18.10 6.85
C ASP A 151 -3.89 17.65 8.29
N LYS A 152 -4.93 17.51 9.11
CA LYS A 152 -4.79 16.95 10.47
C LYS A 152 -4.31 15.51 10.51
N TYR A 153 -4.38 14.80 9.38
CA TYR A 153 -3.92 13.41 9.23
C TYR A 153 -2.54 13.30 8.59
N ASN A 154 -1.89 14.43 8.28
CA ASN A 154 -0.54 14.48 7.75
C ASN A 154 0.43 13.63 8.58
N LEU A 155 1.31 12.91 7.91
CA LEU A 155 2.30 12.03 8.54
C LEU A 155 3.57 12.78 8.95
N SER A 156 3.91 13.87 8.24
CA SER A 156 5.19 14.59 8.40
C SER A 156 5.40 15.19 9.77
N ARG A 157 4.33 15.40 10.55
CA ARG A 157 4.42 15.89 11.93
C ARG A 157 5.07 14.91 12.90
N GLU A 158 5.00 13.63 12.59
CA GLU A 158 5.51 12.54 13.43
C GLU A 158 6.70 11.82 12.79
N LEU A 159 6.88 12.01 11.50
CA LEU A 159 8.03 11.53 10.72
C LEU A 159 9.05 12.69 10.60
N SER A 160 9.70 13.04 11.70
CA SER A 160 10.72 14.10 11.72
C SER A 160 12.02 13.71 11.01
N LEU A 161 12.15 12.45 10.57
CA LEU A 161 13.28 11.94 9.81
C LEU A 161 12.81 11.60 8.40
N ALA A 162 13.33 12.34 7.42
CA ALA A 162 13.12 12.01 6.03
C ALA A 162 13.59 10.57 5.76
N ILE A 163 12.71 9.78 5.20
CA ILE A 163 13.10 8.54 4.55
C ILE A 163 14.02 8.96 3.42
N GLN A 164 15.32 8.73 3.54
CA GLN A 164 16.26 8.97 2.44
C GLN A 164 16.18 7.78 1.50
N PHE A 165 15.44 7.95 0.43
CA PHE A 165 15.42 7.01 -0.67
C PHE A 165 16.05 7.66 -1.88
N SER A 166 17.03 7.01 -2.47
CA SER A 166 17.59 7.41 -3.75
C SER A 166 16.92 6.60 -4.86
N PRO A 167 16.66 7.19 -6.05
CA PRO A 167 16.28 6.39 -7.22
C PRO A 167 17.39 5.41 -7.57
N LEU A 168 17.03 4.27 -8.14
CA LEU A 168 18.03 3.33 -8.67
C LEU A 168 18.88 4.01 -9.71
N THR A 169 20.19 4.06 -9.48
CA THR A 169 21.14 4.48 -10.52
C THR A 169 21.31 3.36 -11.55
N PRO A 170 21.81 3.68 -12.77
CA PRO A 170 22.13 2.64 -13.76
C PRO A 170 23.03 1.54 -13.18
N GLU A 171 24.03 1.92 -12.39
CA GLU A 171 24.95 0.98 -11.74
C GLU A 171 24.24 0.07 -10.72
N GLN A 172 23.22 0.59 -10.04
CA GLN A 172 22.42 -0.22 -9.11
C GLN A 172 21.49 -1.19 -9.84
N ARG A 173 20.99 -0.84 -11.04
CA ARG A 173 20.26 -1.78 -11.91
C ARG A 173 21.17 -2.93 -12.35
N ASP A 174 22.38 -2.61 -12.81
CA ASP A 174 23.35 -3.62 -13.22
C ASP A 174 23.74 -4.51 -12.04
N ALA A 175 23.96 -3.93 -10.86
CA ALA A 175 24.20 -4.67 -9.63
C ALA A 175 23.01 -5.56 -9.22
N LEU A 176 21.77 -5.16 -9.53
CA LEU A 176 20.59 -6.02 -9.31
C LEU A 176 20.67 -7.29 -10.16
N HIS A 177 21.05 -7.17 -11.42
CA HIS A 177 21.22 -8.31 -12.33
C HIS A 177 22.35 -9.25 -11.90
N GLU A 178 23.45 -8.70 -11.41
CA GLU A 178 24.65 -9.45 -11.02
C GLU A 178 24.54 -10.04 -9.60
N ASN A 179 23.63 -9.53 -8.77
CA ASN A 179 23.54 -9.93 -7.37
C ASN A 179 22.97 -11.35 -7.22
N SER A 180 23.83 -12.28 -6.83
CA SER A 180 23.49 -13.71 -6.63
C SER A 180 22.55 -13.97 -5.44
N HIS A 181 22.37 -13.00 -4.53
CA HIS A 181 21.52 -13.13 -3.36
C HIS A 181 20.04 -12.75 -3.64
N ILE A 182 19.77 -12.15 -4.80
CA ILE A 182 18.39 -11.84 -5.23
C ILE A 182 17.95 -12.93 -6.19
N THR A 183 16.80 -13.53 -5.91
CA THR A 183 16.25 -14.62 -6.73
C THR A 183 15.84 -14.14 -8.12
N SER A 184 15.92 -15.05 -9.10
CA SER A 184 15.66 -14.72 -10.51
C SER A 184 14.24 -14.19 -10.75
N ASN A 185 13.25 -14.71 -10.03
CA ASN A 185 11.85 -14.25 -10.15
C ASN A 185 11.69 -12.79 -9.72
N VAL A 186 12.33 -12.37 -8.63
CA VAL A 186 12.31 -10.97 -8.16
C VAL A 186 12.99 -10.05 -9.18
N LYS A 187 14.17 -10.43 -9.68
CA LYS A 187 14.87 -9.67 -10.73
C LYS A 187 13.99 -9.50 -11.97
N ASN A 188 13.46 -10.60 -12.48
CA ASN A 188 12.62 -10.60 -13.67
C ASN A 188 11.35 -9.76 -13.50
N PHE A 189 10.74 -9.79 -12.31
CA PHE A 189 9.58 -8.95 -12.03
C PHE A 189 9.92 -7.47 -12.07
N VAL A 190 10.99 -7.05 -11.38
CA VAL A 190 11.41 -5.63 -11.34
C VAL A 190 11.72 -5.11 -12.73
N VAL A 191 12.49 -5.87 -13.51
CA VAL A 191 12.87 -5.49 -14.89
C VAL A 191 11.62 -5.40 -15.79
N ALA A 192 10.79 -6.44 -15.80
CA ALA A 192 9.59 -6.46 -16.64
C ALA A 192 8.62 -5.31 -16.30
N PHE A 193 8.53 -4.93 -15.02
CA PHE A 193 7.69 -3.83 -14.60
C PHE A 193 8.24 -2.46 -15.02
N GLU A 194 9.56 -2.26 -14.97
CA GLU A 194 10.21 -1.03 -15.41
C GLU A 194 10.18 -0.87 -16.93
N ASP A 195 10.27 -1.97 -17.68
CA ASP A 195 10.15 -1.95 -19.14
C ASP A 195 8.76 -1.48 -19.57
N VAL A 196 7.68 -1.96 -18.92
CA VAL A 196 6.31 -1.48 -19.17
C VAL A 196 6.18 0.02 -18.90
N LEU A 197 6.78 0.53 -17.80
CA LEU A 197 6.74 1.96 -17.49
C LEU A 197 7.49 2.82 -18.52
N SER A 198 8.58 2.31 -19.08
CA SER A 198 9.34 3.04 -20.11
C SER A 198 8.63 3.08 -21.45
N GLU A 199 7.82 2.06 -21.79
CA GLU A 199 7.00 2.02 -22.99
C GLU A 199 5.77 2.94 -22.90
N GLU A 200 5.18 3.11 -21.71
CA GLU A 200 4.04 4.02 -21.49
C GLU A 200 4.45 5.51 -21.42
N ALA A 201 5.75 5.79 -21.26
CA ALA A 201 6.28 7.15 -21.17
C ALA A 201 6.72 7.74 -22.52
N LEU A 202 6.65 6.98 -23.61
CA LEU A 202 6.93 7.37 -25.01
C LEU A 202 5.63 7.63 -25.77
#